data_c4063385a8e8cc61d539fc01abc02b10
#
_entry.id   c4063385a8e8cc61d539fc01abc02b10
#
_cell.length_a   1.000
_cell.length_b   1.000
_cell.length_c   1.000
_cell.angle_alpha   90.00
_cell.angle_beta   90.00
_cell.angle_gamma   90.00
#
_symmetry.space_group_name_H-M   'P 1'
#
loop_
_entity.id
_entity.type
_entity.pdbx_description
1 polymer ?
#
loop_
_entity_poly.entity_id
_entity_poly.type
_entity_poly.pdbx_seq_one_letter_code
_entity_poly.pdbx_strand_id
1 'polypeptide(L)'
;AMSGAIACGLLGFIPAKQVFSGLSNSTVVLFAGMFVVGAAMFHTGLAQKIGISIVRFSGTSENSLMFGIMIVGAGLSSVLSNTGTAACLMPVVLGICAAAKIPASRQLMPLAYAAGVGGIITLVGTPPNIIVSGALTSFGYEPFSFFEFAWIGIPLTVVAIAYMMFIGKYLLPKAELDADQEIEQEIEATVHDRVTIFLFAGMMPVSNAMDKTGAGKLIAEWAVSLMGGSPTPIIMTSVLFIISCTLTQFMSNTAAAALLAPV
;
A
#
# COMPACT_ATOMS: atom_id res chain seq x y z
N ALA A 1 16.91 -5.43 -1.03
CA ALA A 1 16.28 -6.64 -1.55
C ALA A 1 17.16 -7.37 -2.57
N MET A 2 17.53 -6.76 -3.70
CA MET A 2 18.39 -7.39 -4.73
C MET A 2 19.74 -7.85 -4.18
N SER A 3 20.41 -7.05 -3.36
CA SER A 3 21.66 -7.45 -2.69
C SER A 3 21.46 -8.66 -1.77
N GLY A 4 20.33 -8.73 -1.06
CA GLY A 4 19.96 -9.89 -0.26
C GLY A 4 19.74 -11.16 -1.10
N ALA A 5 19.06 -11.03 -2.25
CA ALA A 5 18.86 -12.15 -3.19
C ALA A 5 20.21 -12.67 -3.75
N ILE A 6 21.12 -11.75 -4.11
CA ILE A 6 22.48 -12.10 -4.56
C ILE A 6 23.26 -12.79 -3.44
N ALA A 7 23.19 -12.28 -2.21
CA ALA A 7 23.84 -12.89 -1.06
C ALA A 7 23.32 -14.33 -0.80
N CYS A 8 22.00 -14.54 -0.88
CA CYS A 8 21.41 -15.89 -0.77
C CYS A 8 21.90 -16.84 -1.88
N GLY A 9 22.11 -16.33 -3.09
CA GLY A 9 22.70 -17.11 -4.17
C GLY A 9 24.17 -17.44 -3.94
N LEU A 10 24.97 -16.48 -3.48
CA LEU A 10 26.40 -16.66 -3.19
C LEU A 10 26.64 -17.62 -2.01
N LEU A 11 25.76 -17.55 -1.00
CA LEU A 11 25.81 -18.44 0.16
C LEU A 11 25.23 -19.85 -0.11
N GLY A 12 24.73 -20.10 -1.32
CA GLY A 12 24.22 -21.41 -1.73
C GLY A 12 22.81 -21.75 -1.22
N PHE A 13 22.08 -20.83 -0.61
CA PHE A 13 20.70 -21.06 -0.16
C PHE A 13 19.73 -21.22 -1.33
N ILE A 14 20.01 -20.57 -2.48
CA ILE A 14 19.23 -20.68 -3.70
C ILE A 14 20.17 -20.89 -4.90
N PRO A 15 19.75 -21.64 -5.95
CA PRO A 15 20.51 -21.78 -7.18
C PRO A 15 20.71 -20.41 -7.87
N ALA A 16 21.86 -20.18 -8.46
CA ALA A 16 22.19 -18.94 -9.16
C ALA A 16 21.13 -18.51 -10.21
N LYS A 17 20.51 -19.49 -10.89
CA LYS A 17 19.41 -19.25 -11.84
C LYS A 17 18.15 -18.67 -11.20
N GLN A 18 17.95 -18.88 -9.90
CA GLN A 18 16.77 -18.40 -9.17
C GLN A 18 16.97 -17.02 -8.53
N VAL A 19 18.19 -16.50 -8.48
CA VAL A 19 18.48 -15.16 -7.91
C VAL A 19 17.67 -14.06 -8.60
N PHE A 20 17.52 -14.14 -9.91
CA PHE A 20 16.77 -13.17 -10.72
C PHE A 20 15.39 -13.66 -11.14
N SER A 21 14.92 -14.81 -10.67
CA SER A 21 13.60 -15.36 -11.03
C SER A 21 12.44 -14.44 -10.61
N GLY A 22 12.65 -13.59 -9.58
CA GLY A 22 11.67 -12.59 -9.17
C GLY A 22 11.33 -11.57 -10.27
N LEU A 23 12.26 -11.25 -11.17
CA LEU A 23 12.00 -10.34 -12.29
C LEU A 23 11.05 -10.94 -13.35
N SER A 24 11.02 -12.27 -13.45
CA SER A 24 10.15 -13.01 -14.38
C SER A 24 8.87 -13.51 -13.70
N ASN A 25 8.65 -13.18 -12.43
CA ASN A 25 7.45 -13.59 -11.72
C ASN A 25 6.24 -12.83 -12.25
N SER A 26 5.14 -13.53 -12.52
CA SER A 26 3.91 -12.97 -13.08
C SER A 26 3.35 -11.83 -12.23
N THR A 27 3.47 -11.94 -10.91
CA THR A 27 3.06 -10.92 -9.93
C THR A 27 3.88 -9.63 -10.10
N VAL A 28 5.21 -9.74 -10.27
CA VAL A 28 6.10 -8.57 -10.48
C VAL A 28 5.82 -7.92 -11.83
N VAL A 29 5.59 -8.72 -12.88
CA VAL A 29 5.24 -8.21 -14.22
C VAL A 29 3.90 -7.48 -14.20
N LEU A 30 2.89 -8.04 -13.53
CA LEU A 30 1.59 -7.41 -13.34
C LEU A 30 1.75 -6.06 -12.61
N PHE A 31 2.58 -6.01 -11.59
CA PHE A 31 2.87 -4.80 -10.84
C PHE A 31 3.53 -3.71 -11.71
N ALA A 32 4.54 -4.10 -12.47
CA ALA A 32 5.20 -3.19 -13.40
C ALA A 32 4.20 -2.63 -14.43
N GLY A 33 3.29 -3.47 -14.95
CA GLY A 33 2.21 -3.05 -15.83
C GLY A 33 1.26 -2.05 -15.17
N MET A 34 0.89 -2.28 -13.91
CA MET A 34 0.04 -1.36 -13.15
C MET A 34 0.68 0.01 -12.95
N PHE A 35 1.97 0.08 -12.66
CA PHE A 35 2.68 1.35 -12.57
C PHE A 35 2.71 2.11 -13.90
N VAL A 36 2.84 1.40 -15.03
CA VAL A 36 2.76 2.02 -16.36
C VAL A 36 1.36 2.62 -16.60
N VAL A 37 0.29 1.88 -16.27
CA VAL A 37 -1.09 2.38 -16.38
C VAL A 37 -1.31 3.57 -15.45
N GLY A 38 -0.84 3.48 -14.19
CA GLY A 38 -0.90 4.57 -13.23
C GLY A 38 -0.18 5.83 -13.76
N ALA A 39 1.06 5.70 -14.21
CA ALA A 39 1.82 6.79 -14.81
C ALA A 39 1.08 7.41 -16.01
N ALA A 40 0.48 6.59 -16.88
CA ALA A 40 -0.32 7.10 -18.00
C ALA A 40 -1.52 7.93 -17.52
N MET A 41 -2.23 7.50 -16.47
CA MET A 41 -3.33 8.26 -15.88
C MET A 41 -2.88 9.62 -15.31
N PHE A 42 -1.66 9.68 -14.73
CA PHE A 42 -1.07 10.93 -14.26
C PHE A 42 -0.66 11.84 -15.41
N HIS A 43 0.11 11.35 -16.38
CA HIS A 43 0.57 12.14 -17.51
C HIS A 43 -0.55 12.64 -18.41
N THR A 44 -1.67 11.91 -18.51
CA THR A 44 -2.85 12.36 -19.25
C THR A 44 -3.71 13.38 -18.47
N GLY A 45 -3.40 13.61 -17.20
CA GLY A 45 -4.18 14.48 -16.33
C GLY A 45 -5.58 13.93 -16.00
N LEU A 46 -5.84 12.65 -16.30
CA LEU A 46 -7.14 12.03 -16.04
C LEU A 46 -7.45 11.99 -14.54
N ALA A 47 -6.47 11.61 -13.72
CA ALA A 47 -6.60 11.57 -12.26
C ALA A 47 -6.90 12.97 -11.68
N GLN A 48 -6.23 14.02 -12.19
CA GLN A 48 -6.52 15.42 -11.83
C GLN A 48 -7.93 15.85 -12.22
N LYS A 49 -8.38 15.52 -13.45
CA LYS A 49 -9.74 15.83 -13.92
C LYS A 49 -10.81 15.19 -13.03
N ILE A 50 -10.60 13.92 -12.63
CA ILE A 50 -11.50 13.22 -11.71
C ILE A 50 -11.50 13.95 -10.36
N GLY A 51 -10.33 14.29 -9.81
CA GLY A 51 -10.20 15.03 -8.55
C GLY A 51 -10.93 16.36 -8.56
N ILE A 52 -10.71 17.19 -9.59
CA ILE A 52 -11.37 18.51 -9.74
C ILE A 52 -12.89 18.34 -9.87
N SER A 53 -13.36 17.35 -10.64
CA SER A 53 -14.80 17.14 -10.83
C SER A 53 -15.51 16.86 -9.52
N ILE A 54 -14.91 16.04 -8.65
CA ILE A 54 -15.55 15.66 -7.39
C ILE A 54 -15.51 16.79 -6.38
N VAL A 55 -14.43 17.56 -6.35
CA VAL A 55 -14.39 18.76 -5.51
C VAL A 55 -15.47 19.77 -5.91
N ARG A 56 -15.76 19.93 -7.19
CA ARG A 56 -16.89 20.75 -7.65
C ARG A 56 -18.24 20.28 -7.10
N PHE A 57 -18.43 18.97 -6.94
CA PHE A 57 -19.65 18.40 -6.37
C PHE A 57 -19.69 18.48 -4.82
N SER A 58 -18.52 18.48 -4.16
CA SER A 58 -18.44 18.48 -2.69
C SER A 58 -18.72 19.88 -2.07
N GLY A 59 -18.67 20.97 -2.83
CA GLY A 59 -18.83 22.30 -2.29
C GLY A 59 -17.61 22.82 -1.52
N THR A 60 -17.73 24.01 -0.91
CA THR A 60 -16.62 24.75 -0.29
C THR A 60 -16.53 24.60 1.24
N SER A 61 -17.39 23.78 1.88
CA SER A 61 -17.29 23.56 3.31
C SER A 61 -16.17 22.58 3.64
N GLU A 62 -15.41 22.82 4.72
CA GLU A 62 -14.27 22.00 5.15
C GLU A 62 -14.63 20.51 5.25
N ASN A 63 -15.77 20.18 5.86
CA ASN A 63 -16.21 18.80 6.03
C ASN A 63 -16.61 18.13 4.71
N SER A 64 -17.33 18.85 3.84
CA SER A 64 -17.77 18.31 2.55
C SER A 64 -16.58 18.10 1.62
N LEU A 65 -15.62 19.02 1.66
CA LEU A 65 -14.37 18.90 0.92
C LEU A 65 -13.56 17.70 1.40
N MET A 66 -13.40 17.52 2.71
CA MET A 66 -12.73 16.35 3.29
C MET A 66 -13.39 15.04 2.85
N PHE A 67 -14.71 14.96 2.92
CA PHE A 67 -15.46 13.79 2.46
C PHE A 67 -15.22 13.48 0.97
N GLY A 68 -15.32 14.51 0.12
CA GLY A 68 -15.08 14.38 -1.32
C GLY A 68 -13.65 13.91 -1.62
N ILE A 69 -12.65 14.54 -1.00
CA ILE A 69 -11.24 14.16 -1.15
C ILE A 69 -11.00 12.71 -0.72
N MET A 70 -11.59 12.27 0.39
CA MET A 70 -11.41 10.91 0.88
C MET A 70 -12.07 9.87 -0.04
N ILE A 71 -13.26 10.13 -0.56
CA ILE A 71 -13.92 9.22 -1.52
C ILE A 71 -13.08 9.10 -2.81
N VAL A 72 -12.61 10.23 -3.34
CA VAL A 72 -11.79 10.24 -4.55
C VAL A 72 -10.45 9.57 -4.33
N GLY A 73 -9.79 9.93 -3.24
CA GLY A 73 -8.50 9.36 -2.87
C GLY A 73 -8.60 7.85 -2.73
N ALA A 74 -9.60 7.33 -2.02
CA ALA A 74 -9.84 5.90 -1.88
C ALA A 74 -10.20 5.24 -3.22
N GLY A 75 -11.09 5.85 -4.01
CA GLY A 75 -11.49 5.31 -5.31
C GLY A 75 -10.33 5.25 -6.31
N LEU A 76 -9.52 6.29 -6.41
CA LEU A 76 -8.34 6.28 -7.27
C LEU A 76 -7.27 5.30 -6.76
N SER A 77 -7.03 5.26 -5.45
CA SER A 77 -6.04 4.38 -4.87
C SER A 77 -6.41 2.90 -4.96
N SER A 78 -7.67 2.57 -5.15
CA SER A 78 -8.09 1.17 -5.39
C SER A 78 -7.54 0.62 -6.72
N VAL A 79 -7.17 1.48 -7.66
CA VAL A 79 -6.63 1.11 -8.97
C VAL A 79 -5.18 1.59 -9.17
N LEU A 80 -4.80 2.68 -8.48
CA LEU A 80 -3.47 3.27 -8.54
C LEU A 80 -2.69 2.95 -7.26
N SER A 81 -1.37 3.20 -7.26
CA SER A 81 -0.60 3.10 -6.02
C SER A 81 -1.04 4.17 -5.01
N ASN A 82 -0.97 3.85 -3.71
CA ASN A 82 -1.35 4.79 -2.64
C ASN A 82 -0.53 6.08 -2.72
N THR A 83 0.79 5.96 -2.89
CA THR A 83 1.73 7.09 -2.99
C THR A 83 1.44 7.93 -4.23
N GLY A 84 1.25 7.28 -5.39
CA GLY A 84 0.92 7.96 -6.63
C GLY A 84 -0.39 8.74 -6.53
N THR A 85 -1.44 8.14 -5.95
CA THR A 85 -2.73 8.80 -5.72
C THR A 85 -2.58 10.03 -4.83
N ALA A 86 -1.85 9.92 -3.71
CA ALA A 86 -1.62 11.03 -2.81
C ALA A 86 -0.85 12.15 -3.51
N ALA A 87 0.25 11.84 -4.19
CA ALA A 87 1.06 12.81 -4.91
C ALA A 87 0.28 13.54 -6.02
N CYS A 88 -0.53 12.81 -6.79
CA CYS A 88 -1.33 13.40 -7.87
C CYS A 88 -2.44 14.34 -7.35
N LEU A 89 -3.11 13.96 -6.27
CA LEU A 89 -4.20 14.76 -5.73
C LEU A 89 -3.73 15.90 -4.85
N MET A 90 -2.50 15.83 -4.31
CA MET A 90 -1.94 16.85 -3.42
C MET A 90 -1.98 18.27 -4.03
N PRO A 91 -1.47 18.55 -5.24
CA PRO A 91 -1.52 19.89 -5.82
C PRO A 91 -2.96 20.40 -5.99
N VAL A 92 -3.88 19.51 -6.37
CA VAL A 92 -5.30 19.85 -6.52
C VAL A 92 -5.90 20.25 -5.17
N VAL A 93 -5.62 19.47 -4.12
CA VAL A 93 -6.12 19.72 -2.76
C VAL A 93 -5.52 21.03 -2.22
N LEU A 94 -4.23 21.26 -2.40
CA LEU A 94 -3.56 22.50 -1.99
C LEU A 94 -4.14 23.71 -2.69
N GLY A 95 -4.34 23.66 -4.00
CA GLY A 95 -4.97 24.75 -4.75
C GLY A 95 -6.37 25.09 -4.25
N ILE A 96 -7.15 24.07 -3.87
CA ILE A 96 -8.48 24.28 -3.32
C ILE A 96 -8.42 24.83 -1.90
N CYS A 97 -7.54 24.32 -1.07
CA CYS A 97 -7.34 24.82 0.30
C CYS A 97 -6.94 26.29 0.29
N ALA A 98 -6.05 26.69 -0.60
CA ALA A 98 -5.66 28.09 -0.79
C ALA A 98 -6.84 28.97 -1.20
N ALA A 99 -7.63 28.53 -2.20
CA ALA A 99 -8.80 29.26 -2.66
C ALA A 99 -9.92 29.37 -1.61
N ALA A 100 -10.12 28.30 -0.82
CA ALA A 100 -11.14 28.23 0.23
C ALA A 100 -10.67 28.78 1.59
N LYS A 101 -9.40 29.15 1.72
CA LYS A 101 -8.76 29.58 2.99
C LYS A 101 -8.90 28.53 4.09
N ILE A 102 -8.72 27.26 3.75
CA ILE A 102 -8.75 26.11 4.65
C ILE A 102 -7.30 25.66 4.90
N PRO A 103 -6.89 25.33 6.14
CA PRO A 103 -5.55 24.80 6.41
C PRO A 103 -5.29 23.51 5.64
N ALA A 104 -4.20 23.45 4.86
CA ALA A 104 -3.86 22.32 4.01
C ALA A 104 -3.70 21.01 4.80
N SER A 105 -3.09 21.06 5.98
CA SER A 105 -2.89 19.90 6.86
C SER A 105 -4.18 19.14 7.19
N ARG A 106 -5.31 19.85 7.26
CA ARG A 106 -6.63 19.26 7.55
C ARG A 106 -7.25 18.52 6.36
N GLN A 107 -6.68 18.65 5.19
CA GLN A 107 -7.15 17.99 3.97
C GLN A 107 -6.13 16.96 3.43
N LEU A 108 -4.84 17.23 3.59
CA LEU A 108 -3.78 16.33 3.11
C LEU A 108 -3.68 15.04 3.93
N MET A 109 -3.80 15.13 5.26
CA MET A 109 -3.78 13.94 6.10
C MET A 109 -4.98 13.00 5.81
N PRO A 110 -6.24 13.49 5.74
CA PRO A 110 -7.36 12.69 5.24
C PRO A 110 -7.12 12.07 3.86
N LEU A 111 -6.50 12.80 2.92
CA LEU A 111 -6.13 12.26 1.62
C LEU A 111 -5.16 11.08 1.74
N ALA A 112 -4.11 11.21 2.55
CA ALA A 112 -3.13 10.15 2.77
C ALA A 112 -3.77 8.89 3.38
N TYR A 113 -4.64 9.07 4.39
CA TYR A 113 -5.40 7.97 4.98
C TYR A 113 -6.33 7.30 3.96
N ALA A 114 -7.05 8.10 3.18
CA ALA A 114 -7.95 7.58 2.15
C ALA A 114 -7.20 6.80 1.07
N ALA A 115 -6.05 7.30 0.63
CA ALA A 115 -5.20 6.58 -0.30
C ALA A 115 -4.71 5.26 0.30
N GLY A 116 -4.32 5.24 1.58
CA GLY A 116 -3.89 4.03 2.28
C GLY A 116 -4.98 2.96 2.34
N VAL A 117 -6.16 3.31 2.82
CA VAL A 117 -7.29 2.33 2.94
C VAL A 117 -7.92 2.00 1.59
N GLY A 118 -7.92 2.93 0.64
CA GLY A 118 -8.42 2.70 -0.71
C GLY A 118 -7.64 1.61 -1.45
N GLY A 119 -6.33 1.55 -1.24
CA GLY A 119 -5.48 0.50 -1.82
C GLY A 119 -5.83 -0.92 -1.37
N ILE A 120 -6.56 -1.08 -0.26
CA ILE A 120 -6.99 -2.40 0.22
C ILE A 120 -8.26 -2.89 -0.51
N ILE A 121 -8.96 -2.04 -1.26
CA ILE A 121 -10.26 -2.40 -1.89
C ILE A 121 -10.08 -3.43 -3.00
N THR A 122 -8.98 -3.39 -3.75
CA THR A 122 -8.74 -4.33 -4.84
C THR A 122 -7.42 -5.07 -4.68
N LEU A 123 -7.28 -6.17 -5.42
CA LEU A 123 -6.04 -6.95 -5.47
C LEU A 123 -4.82 -6.11 -5.86
N VAL A 124 -5.00 -5.14 -6.75
CA VAL A 124 -3.91 -4.36 -7.38
C VAL A 124 -3.67 -2.99 -6.74
N GLY A 125 -4.55 -2.52 -5.86
CA GLY A 125 -4.43 -1.19 -5.26
C GLY A 125 -3.21 -1.02 -4.37
N THR A 126 -2.70 -2.11 -3.78
CA THR A 126 -1.47 -2.07 -2.98
C THR A 126 -0.64 -3.36 -3.13
N PRO A 127 0.70 -3.23 -3.15
CA PRO A 127 1.63 -4.35 -3.29
C PRO A 127 1.39 -5.54 -2.34
N PRO A 128 1.15 -5.34 -1.05
CA PRO A 128 0.91 -6.44 -0.12
C PRO A 128 -0.19 -7.41 -0.54
N ASN A 129 -1.28 -6.92 -1.13
CA ASN A 129 -2.41 -7.76 -1.56
C ASN A 129 -1.96 -8.79 -2.60
N ILE A 130 -1.15 -8.36 -3.56
CA ILE A 130 -0.65 -9.23 -4.63
C ILE A 130 0.38 -10.23 -4.09
N ILE A 131 1.22 -9.82 -3.13
CA ILE A 131 2.18 -10.74 -2.48
C ILE A 131 1.44 -11.87 -1.78
N VAL A 132 0.45 -11.54 -0.97
CA VAL A 132 -0.33 -12.54 -0.22
C VAL A 132 -1.07 -13.47 -1.19
N SER A 133 -1.68 -12.93 -2.26
CA SER A 133 -2.32 -13.73 -3.30
C SER A 133 -1.33 -14.66 -4.02
N GLY A 134 -0.12 -14.17 -4.31
CA GLY A 134 0.94 -14.98 -4.91
C GLY A 134 1.46 -16.07 -3.97
N ALA A 135 1.53 -15.80 -2.67
CA ALA A 135 1.91 -16.79 -1.67
C ALA A 135 0.88 -17.94 -1.61
N LEU A 136 -0.42 -17.64 -1.61
CA LEU A 136 -1.47 -18.67 -1.66
C LEU A 136 -1.28 -19.63 -2.84
N THR A 137 -0.97 -19.08 -4.02
CA THR A 137 -0.70 -19.90 -5.21
C THR A 137 0.52 -20.81 -5.01
N SER A 138 1.55 -20.32 -4.32
CA SER A 138 2.76 -21.11 -4.02
C SER A 138 2.47 -22.30 -3.10
N PHE A 139 1.47 -22.17 -2.22
CA PHE A 139 1.01 -23.24 -1.34
C PHE A 139 -0.09 -24.12 -1.96
N GLY A 140 -0.43 -23.95 -3.24
CA GLY A 140 -1.40 -24.76 -3.98
C GLY A 140 -2.87 -24.35 -3.74
N TYR A 141 -3.11 -23.17 -3.17
CA TYR A 141 -4.45 -22.59 -3.05
C TYR A 141 -4.79 -21.72 -4.25
N GLU A 142 -6.08 -21.45 -4.45
CA GLU A 142 -6.53 -20.51 -5.47
C GLU A 142 -6.14 -19.08 -5.09
N PRO A 143 -5.67 -18.25 -6.03
CA PRO A 143 -5.36 -16.85 -5.77
C PRO A 143 -6.64 -16.06 -5.52
N PHE A 144 -6.53 -14.97 -4.76
CA PHE A 144 -7.64 -14.04 -4.58
C PHE A 144 -8.12 -13.45 -5.90
N SER A 145 -9.43 -13.32 -6.04
CA SER A 145 -10.04 -12.60 -7.16
C SER A 145 -9.82 -11.07 -7.03
N PHE A 146 -9.99 -10.34 -8.14
CA PHE A 146 -9.69 -8.91 -8.19
C PHE A 146 -10.43 -8.08 -7.13
N PHE A 147 -11.71 -8.37 -6.88
CA PHE A 147 -12.57 -7.64 -5.94
C PHE A 147 -12.79 -8.36 -4.60
N GLU A 148 -12.12 -9.46 -4.34
CA GLU A 148 -12.33 -10.21 -3.10
C GLU A 148 -11.91 -9.42 -1.86
N PHE A 149 -10.88 -8.61 -1.99
CA PHE A 149 -10.45 -7.68 -0.95
C PHE A 149 -11.50 -6.59 -0.62
N ALA A 150 -12.43 -6.30 -1.54
CA ALA A 150 -13.45 -5.27 -1.35
C ALA A 150 -14.39 -5.58 -0.16
N TRP A 151 -14.60 -6.86 0.16
CA TRP A 151 -15.42 -7.25 1.32
C TRP A 151 -14.92 -6.69 2.65
N ILE A 152 -13.61 -6.51 2.78
CA ILE A 152 -12.99 -5.91 3.96
C ILE A 152 -12.61 -4.45 3.67
N GLY A 153 -12.09 -4.16 2.48
CA GLY A 153 -11.59 -2.85 2.10
C GLY A 153 -12.66 -1.76 2.09
N ILE A 154 -13.87 -2.06 1.60
CA ILE A 154 -14.97 -1.07 1.58
C ILE A 154 -15.45 -0.72 3.01
N PRO A 155 -15.79 -1.67 3.88
CA PRO A 155 -16.14 -1.35 5.26
C PRO A 155 -15.05 -0.58 6.00
N LEU A 156 -13.78 -0.97 5.82
CA LEU A 156 -12.65 -0.27 6.42
C LEU A 156 -12.52 1.16 5.93
N THR A 157 -12.72 1.38 4.63
CA THR A 157 -12.72 2.73 4.02
C THR A 157 -13.84 3.59 4.61
N VAL A 158 -15.05 3.04 4.76
CA VAL A 158 -16.18 3.75 5.37
C VAL A 158 -15.86 4.14 6.82
N VAL A 159 -15.31 3.21 7.60
CA VAL A 159 -14.89 3.49 9.00
C VAL A 159 -13.80 4.56 9.05
N ALA A 160 -12.81 4.50 8.15
CA ALA A 160 -11.74 5.49 8.09
C ALA A 160 -12.27 6.88 7.73
N ILE A 161 -13.19 6.99 6.78
CA ILE A 161 -13.86 8.25 6.43
C ILE A 161 -14.64 8.79 7.63
N ALA A 162 -15.45 7.95 8.27
CA ALA A 162 -16.22 8.32 9.45
C ALA A 162 -15.29 8.78 10.59
N TYR A 163 -14.22 8.04 10.87
CA TYR A 163 -13.22 8.41 11.89
C TYR A 163 -12.62 9.79 11.60
N MET A 164 -12.16 10.04 10.36
CA MET A 164 -11.55 11.33 10.01
C MET A 164 -12.54 12.47 10.09
N MET A 165 -13.80 12.26 9.69
CA MET A 165 -14.83 13.30 9.75
C MET A 165 -15.27 13.66 11.18
N PHE A 166 -15.38 12.66 12.08
CA PHE A 166 -15.90 12.87 13.42
C PHE A 166 -14.82 13.11 14.48
N ILE A 167 -13.66 12.47 14.34
CA ILE A 167 -12.59 12.49 15.35
C ILE A 167 -11.32 13.11 14.78
N GLY A 168 -10.83 12.62 13.65
CA GLY A 168 -9.53 12.95 13.07
C GLY A 168 -9.34 14.45 12.86
N LYS A 169 -10.35 15.16 12.36
CA LYS A 169 -10.29 16.60 12.10
C LYS A 169 -9.98 17.45 13.34
N TYR A 170 -10.32 16.97 14.53
CA TYR A 170 -10.03 17.70 15.79
C TYR A 170 -8.61 17.45 16.31
N LEU A 171 -8.01 16.32 15.89
CA LEU A 171 -6.64 15.95 16.26
C LEU A 171 -5.60 16.57 15.33
N LEU A 172 -6.00 17.02 14.14
CA LEU A 172 -5.08 17.56 13.16
C LEU A 172 -4.69 19.02 13.48
N PRO A 173 -3.39 19.35 13.44
CA PRO A 173 -2.91 20.73 13.62
C PRO A 173 -3.36 21.59 12.42
N LYS A 174 -3.48 22.90 12.66
CA LYS A 174 -3.72 23.90 11.62
C LYS A 174 -2.36 24.41 11.12
N ALA A 175 -1.72 23.66 10.24
CA ALA A 175 -0.48 24.07 9.60
C ALA A 175 -0.72 24.42 8.13
N GLU A 176 -0.08 25.49 7.67
CA GLU A 176 0.02 25.85 6.26
C GLU A 176 1.34 25.26 5.73
N LEU A 177 1.32 24.72 4.53
CA LEU A 177 2.51 24.16 3.85
C LEU A 177 3.00 25.19 2.82
N ASP A 178 4.32 25.38 2.77
CA ASP A 178 4.98 26.20 1.76
C ASP A 178 5.05 25.45 0.42
N ALA A 179 4.81 26.17 -0.67
CA ALA A 179 4.73 25.62 -2.03
C ALA A 179 6.04 24.95 -2.54
N ASP A 180 7.19 25.27 -1.94
CA ASP A 180 8.49 24.70 -2.33
C ASP A 180 8.64 23.21 -1.98
N GLN A 181 7.81 22.67 -1.07
CA GLN A 181 7.82 21.25 -0.71
C GLN A 181 7.09 20.34 -1.72
N GLU A 182 6.30 20.91 -2.63
CA GLU A 182 5.51 20.15 -3.62
C GLU A 182 6.38 19.42 -4.65
N ILE A 183 7.42 20.08 -5.16
CA ILE A 183 8.27 19.55 -6.25
C ILE A 183 9.12 18.39 -5.75
N GLU A 184 9.61 18.45 -4.52
CA GLU A 184 10.46 17.42 -3.93
C GLU A 184 9.66 16.12 -3.70
N GLN A 185 8.40 16.21 -3.29
CA GLN A 185 7.53 15.06 -3.05
C GLN A 185 7.08 14.36 -4.37
N GLU A 186 6.89 15.09 -5.46
CA GLU A 186 6.53 14.51 -6.76
C GLU A 186 7.70 13.69 -7.35
N ILE A 187 8.94 14.17 -7.18
CA ILE A 187 10.16 13.46 -7.56
C ILE A 187 10.32 12.19 -6.71
N GLU A 188 10.12 12.28 -5.41
CA GLU A 188 10.22 11.16 -4.47
C GLU A 188 9.20 10.06 -4.76
N ALA A 189 7.96 10.40 -5.10
CA ALA A 189 6.93 9.44 -5.49
C ALA A 189 7.32 8.63 -6.73
N THR A 190 7.86 9.28 -7.76
CA THR A 190 8.28 8.62 -9.00
C THR A 190 9.48 7.67 -8.77
N VAL A 191 10.42 8.06 -7.91
CA VAL A 191 11.55 7.21 -7.52
C VAL A 191 11.07 6.02 -6.69
N HIS A 192 10.12 6.24 -5.79
CA HIS A 192 9.56 5.19 -4.94
C HIS A 192 8.91 4.06 -5.75
N ASP A 193 8.15 4.38 -6.80
CA ASP A 193 7.51 3.38 -7.66
C ASP A 193 8.54 2.48 -8.36
N ARG A 194 9.63 3.04 -8.87
CA ARG A 194 10.72 2.26 -9.49
C ARG A 194 11.43 1.37 -8.47
N VAL A 195 11.76 1.92 -7.30
CA VAL A 195 12.40 1.17 -6.21
C VAL A 195 11.52 0.03 -5.75
N THR A 196 10.21 0.21 -5.70
CA THR A 196 9.24 -0.81 -5.30
C THR A 196 9.28 -2.03 -6.22
N ILE A 197 9.38 -1.87 -7.56
CA ILE A 197 9.51 -3.00 -8.50
C ILE A 197 10.78 -3.83 -8.20
N PHE A 198 11.92 -3.17 -8.02
CA PHE A 198 13.19 -3.86 -7.69
C PHE A 198 13.15 -4.50 -6.30
N LEU A 199 12.45 -3.87 -5.34
CA LEU A 199 12.27 -4.44 -4.01
C LEU A 199 11.47 -5.74 -4.10
N PHE A 200 10.37 -5.76 -4.85
CA PHE A 200 9.57 -6.95 -5.09
C PHE A 200 10.38 -8.07 -5.76
N ALA A 201 11.02 -7.74 -6.87
CA ALA A 201 11.81 -8.70 -7.62
C ALA A 201 12.92 -9.34 -6.77
N GLY A 202 13.51 -8.57 -5.84
CA GLY A 202 14.53 -9.05 -4.92
C GLY A 202 13.99 -9.79 -3.69
N MET A 203 12.77 -9.48 -3.24
CA MET A 203 12.17 -10.16 -2.07
C MET A 203 11.64 -11.56 -2.41
N MET A 204 11.18 -11.80 -3.64
CA MET A 204 10.70 -13.12 -4.06
C MET A 204 11.75 -14.25 -3.89
N PRO A 205 12.99 -14.09 -4.39
CA PRO A 205 14.04 -15.09 -4.14
C PRO A 205 14.40 -15.24 -2.65
N VAL A 206 14.34 -14.16 -1.86
CA VAL A 206 14.57 -14.23 -0.40
C VAL A 206 13.46 -15.02 0.28
N SER A 207 12.20 -14.80 -0.08
CA SER A 207 11.07 -15.61 0.41
C SER A 207 11.25 -17.09 0.09
N ASN A 208 11.63 -17.43 -1.15
CA ASN A 208 11.94 -18.81 -1.54
C ASN A 208 13.12 -19.41 -0.74
N ALA A 209 14.12 -18.59 -0.39
CA ALA A 209 15.21 -19.03 0.47
C ALA A 209 14.73 -19.34 1.88
N MET A 210 13.83 -18.53 2.44
CA MET A 210 13.22 -18.75 3.75
C MET A 210 12.43 -20.06 3.79
N ASP A 211 11.67 -20.38 2.74
CA ASP A 211 10.93 -21.64 2.63
C ASP A 211 11.90 -22.85 2.57
N LYS A 212 12.94 -22.78 1.73
CA LYS A 212 13.92 -23.86 1.56
C LYS A 212 14.77 -24.11 2.81
N THR A 213 15.10 -23.05 3.56
CA THR A 213 15.89 -23.16 4.80
C THR A 213 15.03 -23.53 6.00
N GLY A 214 13.70 -23.52 5.88
CA GLY A 214 12.76 -23.72 6.97
C GLY A 214 12.67 -22.54 7.94
N ALA A 215 13.28 -21.39 7.62
CA ALA A 215 13.26 -20.21 8.47
C ALA A 215 11.82 -19.68 8.67
N GLY A 216 10.99 -19.70 7.62
CA GLY A 216 9.57 -19.35 7.72
C GLY A 216 8.83 -20.25 8.70
N LYS A 217 9.07 -21.57 8.63
CA LYS A 217 8.47 -22.54 9.55
C LYS A 217 8.89 -22.31 11.02
N LEU A 218 10.15 -21.99 11.26
CA LEU A 218 10.64 -21.66 12.60
C LEU A 218 9.96 -20.41 13.17
N ILE A 219 9.78 -19.37 12.36
CA ILE A 219 9.08 -18.15 12.76
C ILE A 219 7.61 -18.46 13.06
N ALA A 220 6.95 -19.25 12.21
CA ALA A 220 5.57 -19.69 12.41
C ALA A 220 5.41 -20.51 13.70
N GLU A 221 6.27 -21.51 13.93
CA GLU A 221 6.26 -22.33 15.14
C GLU A 221 6.51 -21.49 16.39
N TRP A 222 7.42 -20.53 16.33
CA TRP A 222 7.65 -19.57 17.42
C TRP A 222 6.40 -18.71 17.67
N ALA A 223 5.78 -18.16 16.65
CA ALA A 223 4.54 -17.39 16.77
C ALA A 223 3.40 -18.24 17.36
N VAL A 224 3.23 -19.50 16.90
CA VAL A 224 2.22 -20.43 17.44
C VAL A 224 2.54 -20.82 18.89
N SER A 225 3.81 -20.99 19.26
CA SER A 225 4.21 -21.29 20.63
C SER A 225 3.83 -20.18 21.63
N LEU A 226 3.89 -18.93 21.18
CA LEU A 226 3.42 -17.78 21.98
C LEU A 226 1.89 -17.79 22.20
N MET A 227 1.15 -18.47 21.32
CA MET A 227 -0.32 -18.53 21.35
C MET A 227 -0.88 -19.71 22.18
N GLY A 228 -0.03 -20.59 22.76
CA GLY A 228 -0.47 -21.66 23.68
C GLY A 228 -0.94 -22.95 23.00
N GLY A 229 -0.38 -23.36 21.89
CA GLY A 229 -0.41 -24.74 21.37
C GLY A 229 -1.60 -25.14 20.47
N SER A 230 -2.76 -24.49 20.55
CA SER A 230 -3.88 -24.66 19.61
C SER A 230 -4.67 -23.35 19.47
N PRO A 231 -4.13 -22.36 18.73
CA PRO A 231 -4.77 -21.06 18.64
C PRO A 231 -6.08 -21.13 17.84
N THR A 232 -7.11 -20.45 18.33
CA THR A 232 -8.31 -20.20 17.54
C THR A 232 -7.96 -19.28 16.36
N PRO A 233 -8.70 -19.34 15.23
CA PRO A 233 -8.46 -18.45 14.09
C PRO A 233 -8.40 -16.97 14.45
N ILE A 234 -9.18 -16.55 15.45
CA ILE A 234 -9.23 -15.16 15.94
C ILE A 234 -7.90 -14.79 16.62
N ILE A 235 -7.36 -15.65 17.49
CA ILE A 235 -6.09 -15.40 18.17
C ILE A 235 -4.96 -15.36 17.16
N MET A 236 -4.95 -16.29 16.21
CA MET A 236 -3.94 -16.35 15.13
C MET A 236 -3.93 -15.06 14.30
N THR A 237 -5.11 -14.63 13.83
CA THR A 237 -5.25 -13.38 13.08
C THR A 237 -4.83 -12.17 13.91
N SER A 238 -5.17 -12.12 15.20
CA SER A 238 -4.82 -11.00 16.08
C SER A 238 -3.30 -10.89 16.29
N VAL A 239 -2.63 -12.01 16.51
CA VAL A 239 -1.16 -12.03 16.71
C VAL A 239 -0.44 -11.65 15.42
N LEU A 240 -0.83 -12.21 14.28
CA LEU A 240 -0.27 -11.83 12.97
C LEU A 240 -0.50 -10.34 12.67
N PHE A 241 -1.67 -9.80 13.02
CA PHE A 241 -1.97 -8.39 12.89
C PHE A 241 -1.02 -7.52 13.73
N ILE A 242 -0.82 -7.85 15.01
CA ILE A 242 0.08 -7.11 15.91
C ILE A 242 1.52 -7.17 15.39
N ILE A 243 1.99 -8.36 15.00
CA ILE A 243 3.34 -8.53 14.43
C ILE A 243 3.50 -7.70 13.17
N SER A 244 2.53 -7.76 12.25
CA SER A 244 2.54 -6.98 11.01
C SER A 244 2.56 -5.47 11.28
N CYS A 245 1.69 -4.98 12.18
CA CYS A 245 1.66 -3.57 12.57
C CYS A 245 2.98 -3.11 13.18
N THR A 246 3.62 -3.94 13.99
CA THR A 246 4.92 -3.61 14.59
C THR A 246 6.02 -3.58 13.54
N LEU A 247 6.08 -4.57 12.66
CA LEU A 247 7.10 -4.63 11.59
C LEU A 247 7.00 -3.44 10.63
N THR A 248 5.79 -3.01 10.29
CA THR A 248 5.60 -1.88 9.36
C THR A 248 6.04 -0.53 9.94
N GLN A 249 6.31 -0.43 11.23
CA GLN A 249 6.94 0.77 11.81
C GLN A 249 8.44 0.89 11.45
N PHE A 250 9.09 -0.23 11.14
CA PHE A 250 10.53 -0.29 10.87
C PHE A 250 10.84 -0.58 9.40
N MET A 251 9.88 -1.09 8.64
CA MET A 251 10.05 -1.44 7.23
C MET A 251 8.79 -1.09 6.43
N SER A 252 8.90 -1.10 5.09
CA SER A 252 7.74 -0.84 4.24
C SER A 252 6.67 -1.95 4.38
N ASN A 253 5.41 -1.60 4.15
CA ASN A 253 4.28 -2.55 4.15
C ASN A 253 4.54 -3.74 3.21
N THR A 254 5.13 -3.46 2.06
CA THR A 254 5.53 -4.44 1.05
C THR A 254 6.55 -5.43 1.59
N ALA A 255 7.58 -4.94 2.28
CA ALA A 255 8.62 -5.79 2.87
C ALA A 255 8.07 -6.65 4.01
N ALA A 256 7.21 -6.08 4.85
CA ALA A 256 6.53 -6.82 5.93
C ALA A 256 5.63 -7.92 5.37
N ALA A 257 4.84 -7.64 4.33
CA ALA A 257 4.00 -8.63 3.68
C ALA A 257 4.82 -9.76 3.04
N ALA A 258 5.91 -9.44 2.33
CA ALA A 258 6.78 -10.43 1.72
C ALA A 258 7.51 -11.32 2.74
N LEU A 259 7.78 -10.79 3.93
CA LEU A 259 8.41 -11.54 5.03
C LEU A 259 7.40 -12.45 5.74
N LEU A 260 6.17 -12.00 5.93
CA LEU A 260 5.14 -12.75 6.68
C LEU A 260 4.32 -13.71 5.80
N ALA A 261 4.25 -13.49 4.47
CA ALA A 261 3.44 -14.33 3.59
C ALA A 261 3.82 -15.83 3.60
N PRO A 262 5.10 -16.24 3.74
CA PRO A 262 5.46 -17.65 3.86
C PRO A 262 5.27 -18.24 5.27
N VAL A 263 4.97 -17.45 6.30
CA VAL A 263 4.72 -17.85 7.69
C VAL A 263 3.28 -18.26 7.90
#